data_524569ccf7ed4f14b10a93d64ea9abcc
#
_entry.id   524569ccf7ed4f14b10a93d64ea9abcc
#
_cell.length_a   1.000
_cell.length_b   1.000
_cell.length_c   1.000
_cell.angle_alpha   90.00
_cell.angle_beta   90.00
_cell.angle_gamma   90.00
#
_symmetry.space_group_name_H-M   'P 1'
#
loop_
_entity.id
_entity.type
_entity.pdbx_description
1 polymer ?
#
loop_
_entity_poly.entity_id
_entity_poly.type
_entity_poly.pdbx_seq_one_letter_code
_entity_poly.pdbx_strand_id
1 'polypeptide(L)'
;VFGTGAASATLTTSGAYDLVLDTNSGTNSGTITITDGANGNIVIAPNGTGVAQAVDGGDNTAAIKIAGKESIWVPAVAMYPNTTNGCADLAQVELSNGPEIKTLDFDKDSDENAQFAVAFPKSWNEGTITFQAFFTADSTNTGTVSWVLAGVACADNDTINVAFGTGVAPTAKAHSGTANDLDVTAESGAVTIAGSPSTDEEVYFQITRDVSADSLTADAKLLGVKLFFTTDAANDA
;
A
#
# COMPACT_ATOMS: atom_id res chain seq x y z
N VAL A 1 -8.00 38.03 -25.02
CA VAL A 1 -8.14 37.87 -23.56
C VAL A 1 -9.42 37.10 -23.34
N PHE A 2 -9.30 35.94 -22.71
CA PHE A 2 -10.46 35.18 -22.26
C PHE A 2 -10.72 35.54 -20.78
N GLY A 3 -11.88 36.18 -20.54
CA GLY A 3 -12.34 36.58 -19.21
C GLY A 3 -11.64 37.84 -18.65
N THR A 4 -12.44 38.74 -18.11
CA THR A 4 -11.99 39.91 -17.34
C THR A 4 -12.79 39.91 -16.04
N GLY A 5 -12.17 39.55 -14.93
CA GLY A 5 -12.84 39.55 -13.62
C GLY A 5 -12.74 38.21 -12.86
N ALA A 6 -13.52 38.06 -11.80
CA ALA A 6 -13.50 36.91 -10.90
C ALA A 6 -14.33 35.71 -11.39
N ALA A 7 -14.84 35.73 -12.62
CA ALA A 7 -15.60 34.63 -13.19
C ALA A 7 -14.73 33.71 -14.07
N SER A 8 -15.05 32.41 -14.06
CA SER A 8 -14.38 31.44 -14.93
C SER A 8 -14.65 31.76 -16.39
N ALA A 9 -13.63 31.63 -17.26
CA ALA A 9 -13.79 31.64 -18.71
C ALA A 9 -13.81 30.18 -19.21
N THR A 10 -14.74 29.87 -20.09
CA THR A 10 -14.88 28.52 -20.67
C THR A 10 -14.45 28.56 -22.14
N LEU A 11 -13.56 27.61 -22.51
CA LEU A 11 -13.28 27.29 -23.90
C LEU A 11 -13.84 25.90 -24.17
N THR A 12 -14.76 25.79 -25.08
CA THR A 12 -15.43 24.51 -25.39
C THR A 12 -15.59 24.32 -26.90
N THR A 13 -15.58 23.08 -27.34
CA THR A 13 -16.02 22.71 -28.70
C THR A 13 -17.53 22.56 -28.75
N SER A 14 -18.11 22.72 -29.92
CA SER A 14 -19.55 22.51 -30.14
C SER A 14 -19.75 21.12 -30.75
N GLY A 15 -20.36 20.19 -29.99
CA GLY A 15 -20.57 18.82 -30.41
C GLY A 15 -19.47 17.84 -29.98
N ALA A 16 -19.44 16.67 -30.61
CA ALA A 16 -18.52 15.58 -30.31
C ALA A 16 -17.16 15.78 -31.00
N TYR A 17 -16.41 16.79 -30.57
CA TYR A 17 -15.07 17.10 -31.09
C TYR A 17 -14.08 17.33 -29.97
N ASP A 18 -12.85 16.86 -30.20
CA ASP A 18 -11.73 17.10 -29.29
C ASP A 18 -11.33 18.58 -29.22
N LEU A 19 -10.82 19.03 -28.09
CA LEU A 19 -10.15 20.32 -27.98
C LEU A 19 -8.64 20.10 -28.06
N VAL A 20 -8.02 20.64 -29.07
CA VAL A 20 -6.57 20.58 -29.29
C VAL A 20 -5.98 21.98 -29.20
N LEU A 21 -4.94 22.12 -28.35
CA LEU A 21 -4.11 23.33 -28.25
C LEU A 21 -2.75 23.00 -28.83
N ASP A 22 -2.37 23.69 -29.89
CA ASP A 22 -1.09 23.53 -30.56
C ASP A 22 -0.48 24.87 -30.97
N THR A 23 0.75 24.83 -31.47
CA THR A 23 1.39 25.99 -32.07
C THR A 23 1.80 25.64 -33.51
N ASN A 24 2.06 26.65 -34.36
CA ASN A 24 2.56 26.48 -35.73
C ASN A 24 1.75 25.46 -36.56
N SER A 25 0.42 25.43 -36.38
CA SER A 25 -0.50 24.52 -37.09
C SER A 25 -0.07 23.04 -37.03
N GLY A 26 0.42 22.59 -35.87
CA GLY A 26 0.86 21.23 -35.62
C GLY A 26 2.24 20.86 -36.19
N THR A 27 2.94 21.78 -36.87
CA THR A 27 4.28 21.51 -37.41
C THR A 27 5.36 21.74 -36.36
N ASN A 28 6.10 20.69 -35.96
CA ASN A 28 7.11 20.73 -34.91
C ASN A 28 6.57 21.28 -33.56
N SER A 29 5.31 20.98 -33.26
CA SER A 29 4.61 21.47 -32.10
C SER A 29 4.28 20.33 -31.13
N GLY A 30 4.43 20.55 -29.83
CA GLY A 30 3.76 19.76 -28.83
C GLY A 30 2.27 20.11 -28.80
N THR A 31 1.44 19.22 -28.30
CA THR A 31 -0.01 19.40 -28.21
C THR A 31 -0.53 19.16 -26.80
N ILE A 32 -1.64 19.82 -26.47
CA ILE A 32 -2.54 19.44 -25.37
C ILE A 32 -3.87 19.08 -26.04
N THR A 33 -4.30 17.84 -25.86
CA THR A 33 -5.55 17.33 -26.43
C THR A 33 -6.49 16.91 -25.32
N ILE A 34 -7.71 17.41 -25.33
CA ILE A 34 -8.82 16.97 -24.48
C ILE A 34 -9.79 16.22 -25.37
N THR A 35 -9.82 14.89 -25.22
CA THR A 35 -10.62 14.00 -26.06
C THR A 35 -12.07 14.02 -25.58
N ASP A 36 -13.03 14.25 -26.51
CA ASP A 36 -14.47 14.09 -26.22
C ASP A 36 -14.83 12.63 -26.02
N GLY A 37 -15.77 12.36 -25.08
CA GLY A 37 -16.28 11.01 -24.81
C GLY A 37 -16.32 10.67 -23.33
N ALA A 38 -17.06 9.59 -23.00
CA ALA A 38 -17.28 9.16 -21.60
C ALA A 38 -15.98 8.79 -20.85
N ASN A 39 -14.94 8.39 -21.58
CA ASN A 39 -13.61 8.04 -21.04
C ASN A 39 -12.50 8.80 -21.78
N GLY A 40 -12.78 10.03 -22.22
CA GLY A 40 -11.83 10.86 -22.95
C GLY A 40 -10.59 11.20 -22.11
N ASN A 41 -9.42 11.15 -22.71
CA ASN A 41 -8.16 11.47 -22.07
C ASN A 41 -7.80 12.94 -22.21
N ILE A 42 -7.00 13.45 -21.26
CA ILE A 42 -6.22 14.68 -21.45
C ILE A 42 -4.79 14.24 -21.76
N VAL A 43 -4.31 14.54 -22.96
CA VAL A 43 -2.97 14.18 -23.44
C VAL A 43 -2.11 15.43 -23.56
N ILE A 44 -0.93 15.41 -22.93
CA ILE A 44 0.13 16.42 -23.12
C ILE A 44 1.25 15.72 -23.87
N ALA A 45 1.42 16.04 -25.15
CA ALA A 45 2.38 15.38 -26.04
C ALA A 45 3.43 16.39 -26.52
N PRO A 46 4.63 16.44 -25.89
CA PRO A 46 5.74 17.22 -26.40
C PRO A 46 6.23 16.72 -27.77
N ASN A 47 6.81 17.59 -28.57
CA ASN A 47 7.39 17.24 -29.86
C ASN A 47 8.86 16.80 -29.72
N GLY A 48 9.26 15.77 -30.47
CA GLY A 48 10.64 15.30 -30.58
C GLY A 48 11.22 14.87 -29.20
N THR A 49 12.30 15.50 -28.78
CA THR A 49 12.96 15.28 -27.48
C THR A 49 12.44 16.19 -26.36
N GLY A 50 11.39 16.96 -26.62
CA GLY A 50 10.75 17.80 -25.61
C GLY A 50 10.17 16.99 -24.47
N VAL A 51 9.98 17.63 -23.31
CA VAL A 51 9.38 17.02 -22.09
C VAL A 51 8.23 17.89 -21.59
N ALA A 52 7.23 17.26 -20.98
CA ALA A 52 6.24 17.98 -20.20
C ALA A 52 6.85 18.31 -18.83
N GLN A 53 6.92 19.60 -18.49
CA GLN A 53 7.50 20.06 -17.23
C GLN A 53 6.43 20.73 -16.36
N ALA A 54 6.40 20.39 -15.08
CA ALA A 54 5.75 21.19 -14.06
C ALA A 54 6.87 21.87 -13.24
N VAL A 55 6.90 23.17 -13.26
CA VAL A 55 7.91 23.96 -12.55
C VAL A 55 7.21 25.02 -11.70
N ASP A 56 7.76 25.32 -10.53
CA ASP A 56 7.42 26.47 -9.75
C ASP A 56 8.12 27.70 -10.31
N GLY A 57 7.79 28.76 -10.52
CA GLY A 57 8.39 29.93 -11.20
C GLY A 57 9.82 30.33 -10.78
N GLY A 58 10.57 29.51 -10.03
CA GLY A 58 11.86 29.90 -9.48
C GLY A 58 13.00 28.91 -9.59
N ASP A 59 12.83 27.65 -9.24
CA ASP A 59 13.92 26.70 -9.04
C ASP A 59 13.78 25.35 -9.76
N ASN A 60 12.70 25.15 -10.53
CA ASN A 60 12.39 23.88 -11.24
C ASN A 60 12.20 22.66 -10.32
N THR A 61 11.82 22.84 -9.06
CA THR A 61 11.61 21.74 -8.11
C THR A 61 10.14 21.33 -7.97
N ALA A 62 9.19 22.01 -8.59
CA ALA A 62 7.80 21.65 -8.53
C ALA A 62 7.55 20.27 -9.14
N ALA A 63 7.01 19.35 -8.35
CA ALA A 63 6.64 18.02 -8.78
C ALA A 63 5.20 17.96 -9.28
N ILE A 64 4.95 17.14 -10.30
CA ILE A 64 3.58 16.69 -10.60
C ILE A 64 3.20 15.66 -9.53
N LYS A 65 2.26 16.01 -8.66
CA LYS A 65 1.73 15.07 -7.69
C LYS A 65 0.83 14.06 -8.41
N ILE A 66 1.23 12.81 -8.36
CA ILE A 66 0.45 11.69 -8.88
C ILE A 66 -0.10 10.96 -7.65
N ALA A 67 -1.37 11.20 -7.33
CA ALA A 67 -2.05 10.45 -6.29
C ALA A 67 -2.27 9.01 -6.79
N GLY A 68 -1.82 8.05 -6.03
CA GLY A 68 -1.91 6.64 -6.38
C GLY A 68 -1.85 5.76 -5.14
N LYS A 69 -1.96 4.46 -5.35
CA LYS A 69 -1.81 3.46 -4.31
C LYS A 69 -0.65 2.54 -4.69
N GLU A 70 0.32 2.43 -3.81
CA GLU A 70 1.46 1.54 -3.95
C GLU A 70 1.48 0.49 -2.85
N SER A 71 2.38 -0.48 -2.95
CA SER A 71 2.47 -1.55 -1.97
C SER A 71 3.89 -1.95 -1.64
N ILE A 72 4.09 -2.37 -0.38
CA ILE A 72 5.31 -2.99 0.11
C ILE A 72 4.98 -4.43 0.50
N TRP A 73 5.77 -5.39 0.02
CA TRP A 73 5.69 -6.78 0.46
C TRP A 73 6.70 -7.03 1.58
N VAL A 74 6.21 -7.49 2.74
CA VAL A 74 7.03 -7.89 3.87
C VAL A 74 6.87 -9.40 4.06
N PRO A 75 7.85 -10.22 3.65
CA PRO A 75 7.78 -11.67 3.82
C PRO A 75 7.99 -12.08 5.28
N ALA A 76 7.49 -13.24 5.68
CA ALA A 76 7.65 -13.78 7.03
C ALA A 76 9.13 -13.84 7.49
N VAL A 77 10.07 -14.04 6.55
CA VAL A 77 11.51 -14.05 6.84
C VAL A 77 12.06 -12.70 7.32
N ALA A 78 11.36 -11.60 7.07
CA ALA A 78 11.70 -10.26 7.56
C ALA A 78 11.01 -9.91 8.90
N MET A 79 10.29 -10.86 9.46
CA MET A 79 9.57 -10.69 10.72
C MET A 79 10.22 -11.51 11.81
N TYR A 80 9.89 -11.20 13.07
CA TYR A 80 10.36 -11.93 14.23
C TYR A 80 9.25 -12.08 15.28
N PRO A 81 9.16 -13.22 15.99
CA PRO A 81 8.22 -13.41 17.08
C PRO A 81 8.45 -12.42 18.23
N ASN A 82 7.40 -12.01 18.90
CA ASN A 82 7.52 -11.28 20.15
C ASN A 82 8.15 -12.19 21.24
N THR A 83 8.88 -11.60 22.17
CA THR A 83 9.43 -12.36 23.32
C THR A 83 8.30 -12.88 24.22
N THR A 84 7.20 -12.13 24.34
CA THR A 84 6.01 -12.54 25.10
C THR A 84 4.84 -12.68 24.15
N ASN A 85 4.15 -13.80 24.19
CA ASN A 85 3.06 -14.14 23.27
C ASN A 85 3.49 -14.05 21.78
N GLY A 86 4.72 -14.45 21.48
CA GLY A 86 5.21 -14.55 20.12
C GLY A 86 4.76 -15.84 19.47
N CYS A 87 4.59 -15.81 18.16
CA CYS A 87 4.42 -17.01 17.35
C CYS A 87 5.67 -17.89 17.38
N ALA A 88 5.62 -19.06 16.75
CA ALA A 88 6.79 -19.92 16.61
C ALA A 88 7.91 -19.24 15.81
N ASP A 89 9.16 -19.68 16.03
CA ASP A 89 10.31 -19.24 15.25
C ASP A 89 10.14 -19.53 13.76
N LEU A 90 10.85 -18.76 12.93
CA LEU A 90 10.79 -18.90 11.48
C LEU A 90 11.08 -20.33 11.03
N ALA A 91 10.09 -20.96 10.40
CA ALA A 91 10.20 -22.27 9.81
C ALA A 91 10.50 -22.22 8.30
N GLN A 92 11.10 -23.29 7.80
CA GLN A 92 11.21 -23.57 6.37
C GLN A 92 10.42 -24.85 6.08
N VAL A 93 9.52 -24.77 5.11
CA VAL A 93 8.70 -25.90 4.69
C VAL A 93 9.04 -26.24 3.24
N GLU A 94 9.55 -27.45 3.03
CA GLU A 94 9.78 -28.02 1.69
C GLU A 94 8.48 -28.55 1.15
N LEU A 95 8.06 -28.04 -0.01
CA LEU A 95 6.89 -28.54 -0.74
C LEU A 95 7.35 -29.48 -1.85
N SER A 96 6.69 -30.63 -2.00
CA SER A 96 7.13 -31.72 -2.87
C SER A 96 7.25 -31.38 -4.35
N ASN A 97 6.64 -30.28 -4.83
CA ASN A 97 6.54 -29.95 -6.25
C ASN A 97 7.16 -28.58 -6.62
N GLY A 98 7.92 -27.95 -5.76
CA GLY A 98 8.57 -26.72 -6.15
C GLY A 98 8.94 -25.78 -5.02
N PRO A 99 8.13 -24.75 -4.65
CA PRO A 99 8.57 -23.73 -3.72
C PRO A 99 8.90 -24.29 -2.34
N GLU A 100 10.04 -23.86 -1.79
CA GLU A 100 10.25 -23.89 -0.35
C GLU A 100 9.71 -22.57 0.24
N ILE A 101 8.88 -22.66 1.25
CA ILE A 101 8.27 -21.50 1.88
C ILE A 101 8.87 -21.22 3.25
N LYS A 102 8.93 -19.96 3.62
CA LYS A 102 9.29 -19.50 4.96
C LYS A 102 8.03 -19.04 5.66
N THR A 103 7.77 -19.56 6.87
CA THR A 103 6.56 -19.26 7.63
C THR A 103 6.85 -18.86 9.05
N LEU A 104 5.99 -18.03 9.60
CA LEU A 104 5.81 -17.88 11.04
C LEU A 104 4.49 -18.55 11.41
N ASP A 105 4.54 -19.52 12.30
CA ASP A 105 3.39 -20.36 12.65
C ASP A 105 2.74 -19.82 13.93
N PHE A 106 1.46 -19.45 13.83
CA PHE A 106 0.66 -18.86 14.89
C PHE A 106 -0.30 -19.89 15.46
N ASP A 107 -0.27 -20.08 16.77
CA ASP A 107 -1.09 -21.04 17.50
C ASP A 107 -2.60 -20.80 17.29
N LYS A 108 -3.37 -21.89 17.32
CA LYS A 108 -4.84 -21.86 17.14
C LYS A 108 -5.61 -21.54 18.42
N ASP A 109 -4.98 -21.64 19.59
CA ASP A 109 -5.64 -21.57 20.89
C ASP A 109 -5.33 -20.27 21.67
N SER A 110 -4.32 -19.50 21.22
CA SER A 110 -3.87 -18.27 21.89
C SER A 110 -3.51 -17.17 20.88
N ASP A 111 -3.75 -15.92 21.27
CA ASP A 111 -3.29 -14.77 20.48
C ASP A 111 -1.77 -14.72 20.49
N GLU A 112 -1.19 -14.72 19.31
CA GLU A 112 0.25 -14.64 19.11
C GLU A 112 0.64 -13.50 18.17
N ASN A 113 1.88 -13.03 18.32
CA ASN A 113 2.35 -11.81 17.70
C ASN A 113 3.70 -12.02 17.00
N ALA A 114 3.88 -11.33 15.88
CA ALA A 114 5.17 -11.08 15.27
C ALA A 114 5.32 -9.60 14.91
N GLN A 115 6.57 -9.13 14.84
CA GLN A 115 6.88 -7.74 14.53
C GLN A 115 7.80 -7.64 13.30
N PHE A 116 7.74 -6.48 12.67
CA PHE A 116 8.64 -6.06 11.60
C PHE A 116 8.72 -4.53 11.55
N ALA A 117 9.72 -4.01 10.85
CA ALA A 117 9.85 -2.58 10.65
C ALA A 117 9.88 -2.23 9.15
N VAL A 118 9.40 -1.04 8.81
CA VAL A 118 9.40 -0.50 7.46
C VAL A 118 9.80 0.97 7.50
N ALA A 119 10.73 1.37 6.62
CA ALA A 119 10.92 2.76 6.25
C ALA A 119 10.11 3.02 4.97
N PHE A 120 9.13 3.90 5.02
CA PHE A 120 8.30 4.22 3.87
C PHE A 120 9.06 5.07 2.85
N PRO A 121 8.75 4.93 1.55
CA PRO A 121 9.36 5.76 0.52
C PRO A 121 8.88 7.21 0.64
N LYS A 122 9.69 8.16 0.19
CA LYS A 122 9.40 9.60 0.17
C LYS A 122 8.11 9.97 -0.57
N SER A 123 7.62 9.08 -1.42
CA SER A 123 6.33 9.26 -2.13
C SER A 123 5.11 9.00 -1.26
N TRP A 124 5.25 8.42 -0.06
CA TRP A 124 4.13 8.20 0.84
C TRP A 124 3.55 9.53 1.36
N ASN A 125 2.23 9.62 1.42
CA ASN A 125 1.51 10.80 1.87
C ASN A 125 1.42 10.94 3.40
N GLU A 126 2.16 10.10 4.15
CA GLU A 126 2.20 10.07 5.62
C GLU A 126 0.84 9.79 6.30
N GLY A 127 -0.13 9.34 5.51
CA GLY A 127 -1.47 8.99 5.96
C GLY A 127 -1.60 7.55 6.45
N THR A 128 -2.85 7.12 6.61
CA THR A 128 -3.16 5.74 6.97
C THR A 128 -2.75 4.75 5.87
N ILE A 129 -2.49 3.53 6.27
CA ILE A 129 -2.22 2.41 5.37
C ILE A 129 -3.33 1.38 5.45
N THR A 130 -3.33 0.41 4.53
CA THR A 130 -4.13 -0.79 4.61
C THR A 130 -3.25 -2.01 4.38
N PHE A 131 -3.72 -3.22 4.67
CA PHE A 131 -2.92 -4.42 4.47
C PHE A 131 -3.74 -5.64 4.04
N GLN A 132 -3.02 -6.63 3.54
CA GLN A 132 -3.48 -8.00 3.35
C GLN A 132 -2.48 -8.96 4.00
N ALA A 133 -2.98 -9.98 4.70
CA ALA A 133 -2.17 -11.08 5.17
C ALA A 133 -2.23 -12.24 4.16
N PHE A 134 -1.09 -12.85 3.89
CA PHE A 134 -0.88 -14.01 3.07
C PHE A 134 -0.49 -15.17 3.97
N PHE A 135 -1.27 -16.23 3.98
CA PHE A 135 -1.05 -17.35 4.90
C PHE A 135 -1.46 -18.67 4.28
N THR A 136 -1.17 -19.74 4.96
CA THR A 136 -1.61 -21.10 4.66
C THR A 136 -1.84 -21.85 5.96
N ALA A 137 -2.36 -23.08 5.88
CA ALA A 137 -2.41 -24.01 7.00
C ALA A 137 -2.15 -25.43 6.50
N ASP A 138 -1.60 -26.26 7.38
CA ASP A 138 -1.47 -27.71 7.13
C ASP A 138 -2.71 -28.43 7.66
N SER A 139 -3.86 -28.14 7.05
CA SER A 139 -5.16 -28.58 7.55
C SER A 139 -6.19 -28.74 6.43
N THR A 140 -7.18 -29.56 6.68
CA THR A 140 -8.40 -29.66 5.86
C THR A 140 -9.59 -28.91 6.48
N ASN A 141 -9.40 -28.24 7.61
CA ASN A 141 -10.42 -27.42 8.26
C ASN A 141 -10.63 -26.12 7.48
N THR A 142 -11.88 -25.73 7.25
CA THR A 142 -12.25 -24.52 6.50
C THR A 142 -12.60 -23.34 7.39
N GLY A 143 -12.20 -23.36 8.64
CA GLY A 143 -12.38 -22.25 9.57
C GLY A 143 -11.69 -20.96 9.09
N THR A 144 -12.08 -19.86 9.67
CA THR A 144 -11.52 -18.54 9.34
C THR A 144 -10.30 -18.20 10.18
N VAL A 145 -9.40 -17.36 9.66
CA VAL A 145 -8.28 -16.76 10.39
C VAL A 145 -8.46 -15.25 10.44
N SER A 146 -8.31 -14.67 11.62
CA SER A 146 -8.35 -13.22 11.86
C SER A 146 -6.95 -12.68 12.09
N TRP A 147 -6.53 -11.74 11.23
CA TRP A 147 -5.23 -11.07 11.33
C TRP A 147 -5.43 -9.60 11.70
N VAL A 148 -4.70 -9.12 12.70
CA VAL A 148 -4.76 -7.73 13.18
C VAL A 148 -3.40 -7.07 12.96
N LEU A 149 -3.36 -5.85 12.41
CA LEU A 149 -2.13 -5.08 12.26
C LEU A 149 -2.22 -3.77 13.05
N ALA A 150 -1.19 -3.48 13.81
CA ALA A 150 -1.00 -2.21 14.51
C ALA A 150 0.39 -1.65 14.19
N GLY A 151 0.54 -0.32 14.15
CA GLY A 151 1.80 0.35 13.83
C GLY A 151 2.12 1.53 14.75
N VAL A 152 3.41 1.83 14.89
CA VAL A 152 3.92 3.03 15.56
C VAL A 152 5.18 3.52 14.87
N ALA A 153 5.28 4.82 14.64
CA ALA A 153 6.45 5.49 14.07
C ALA A 153 7.35 6.05 15.17
N CYS A 154 8.65 6.08 14.90
CA CYS A 154 9.66 6.65 15.77
C CYS A 154 10.62 7.52 14.96
N ALA A 155 10.71 8.79 15.30
CA ALA A 155 11.63 9.75 14.71
C ALA A 155 13.03 9.67 15.35
N ASP A 156 13.98 10.41 14.77
CA ASP A 156 15.31 10.56 15.37
C ASP A 156 15.21 11.18 16.78
N ASN A 157 15.91 10.59 17.72
CA ASN A 157 15.90 10.92 19.16
C ASN A 157 14.60 10.59 19.93
N ASP A 158 13.60 9.96 19.30
CA ASP A 158 12.44 9.46 20.02
C ASP A 158 12.77 8.21 20.84
N THR A 159 12.00 7.96 21.89
CA THR A 159 12.05 6.69 22.58
C THR A 159 11.34 5.62 21.77
N ILE A 160 11.99 4.48 21.53
CA ILE A 160 11.36 3.31 20.87
C ILE A 160 10.38 2.59 21.84
N ASN A 161 10.45 2.88 23.13
CA ASN A 161 9.55 2.29 24.13
C ASN A 161 8.20 3.00 24.14
N VAL A 162 7.42 2.82 23.09
CA VAL A 162 6.08 3.42 22.88
C VAL A 162 5.06 2.34 22.55
N ALA A 163 3.80 2.64 22.78
CA ALA A 163 2.71 1.73 22.45
C ALA A 163 2.36 1.77 20.96
N PHE A 164 2.03 0.62 20.40
CA PHE A 164 1.41 0.56 19.07
C PHE A 164 0.07 1.31 19.05
N GLY A 165 -0.32 1.77 17.87
CA GLY A 165 -1.66 2.29 17.61
C GLY A 165 -2.75 1.23 17.77
N THR A 166 -4.01 1.63 17.55
CA THR A 166 -5.13 0.69 17.56
C THR A 166 -5.00 -0.31 16.42
N GLY A 167 -5.06 -1.60 16.74
CA GLY A 167 -5.04 -2.68 15.76
C GLY A 167 -6.30 -2.68 14.87
N VAL A 168 -6.12 -3.00 13.60
CA VAL A 168 -7.20 -3.12 12.62
C VAL A 168 -7.12 -4.50 11.98
N ALA A 169 -8.27 -5.16 11.81
CA ALA A 169 -8.39 -6.43 11.10
C ALA A 169 -9.20 -6.26 9.81
N PRO A 170 -8.83 -6.94 8.72
CA PRO A 170 -9.74 -7.21 7.61
C PRO A 170 -10.81 -8.21 8.06
N THR A 171 -11.80 -8.46 7.21
CA THR A 171 -12.72 -9.59 7.43
C THR A 171 -11.90 -10.88 7.52
N ALA A 172 -12.17 -11.70 8.54
CA ALA A 172 -11.51 -12.97 8.75
C ALA A 172 -11.63 -13.86 7.49
N LYS A 173 -10.52 -14.44 7.06
CA LYS A 173 -10.43 -15.22 5.81
C LYS A 173 -10.55 -16.70 6.10
N ALA A 174 -11.51 -17.37 5.46
CA ALA A 174 -11.63 -18.82 5.52
C ALA A 174 -10.44 -19.50 4.82
N HIS A 175 -9.87 -20.51 5.45
CA HIS A 175 -8.92 -21.43 4.81
C HIS A 175 -9.64 -22.25 3.74
N SER A 176 -8.96 -22.56 2.65
CA SER A 176 -9.51 -23.30 1.51
C SER A 176 -9.97 -24.72 1.87
N GLY A 177 -9.44 -25.31 2.93
CA GLY A 177 -9.63 -26.71 3.30
C GLY A 177 -8.68 -27.67 2.60
N THR A 178 -7.64 -27.14 1.96
CA THR A 178 -6.56 -27.91 1.35
C THR A 178 -5.22 -27.49 1.96
N ALA A 179 -4.49 -28.43 2.52
CA ALA A 179 -3.19 -28.18 3.12
C ALA A 179 -2.24 -27.49 2.11
N ASN A 180 -1.56 -26.45 2.57
CA ASN A 180 -0.62 -25.63 1.81
C ASN A 180 -1.23 -24.80 0.67
N ASP A 181 -2.54 -24.69 0.55
CA ASP A 181 -3.14 -23.68 -0.33
C ASP A 181 -2.83 -22.25 0.20
N LEU A 182 -2.64 -21.33 -0.74
CA LEU A 182 -2.44 -19.94 -0.41
C LEU A 182 -3.79 -19.27 -0.14
N ASP A 183 -3.94 -18.72 1.06
CA ASP A 183 -5.04 -17.86 1.44
C ASP A 183 -4.58 -16.40 1.56
N VAL A 184 -5.40 -15.48 1.04
CA VAL A 184 -5.15 -14.04 1.12
C VAL A 184 -6.38 -13.35 1.68
N THR A 185 -6.20 -12.53 2.70
CA THR A 185 -7.32 -11.75 3.26
C THR A 185 -7.84 -10.72 2.26
N ALA A 186 -9.06 -10.25 2.45
CA ALA A 186 -9.46 -8.97 1.86
C ALA A 186 -8.51 -7.86 2.36
N GLU A 187 -8.45 -6.74 1.66
CA GLU A 187 -7.75 -5.57 2.13
C GLU A 187 -8.44 -5.03 3.39
N SER A 188 -7.67 -4.65 4.41
CA SER A 188 -8.16 -4.13 5.68
C SER A 188 -8.81 -2.75 5.54
N GLY A 189 -9.53 -2.31 6.57
CA GLY A 189 -9.78 -0.89 6.82
C GLY A 189 -8.49 -0.12 7.05
N ALA A 190 -8.61 1.20 7.19
CA ALA A 190 -7.47 2.09 7.42
C ALA A 190 -6.80 1.82 8.78
N VAL A 191 -5.51 1.51 8.76
CA VAL A 191 -4.64 1.39 9.92
C VAL A 191 -3.99 2.74 10.18
N THR A 192 -4.28 3.34 11.33
CA THR A 192 -3.63 4.57 11.79
C THR A 192 -2.33 4.21 12.49
N ILE A 193 -1.22 4.68 11.97
CA ILE A 193 0.10 4.53 12.61
C ILE A 193 0.20 5.57 13.73
N ALA A 194 0.50 5.14 14.95
CA ALA A 194 0.75 6.04 16.07
C ALA A 194 2.10 6.76 15.92
N GLY A 195 2.37 7.81 16.70
CA GLY A 195 3.67 8.50 16.73
C GLY A 195 3.82 9.61 15.69
N SER A 196 2.72 10.05 15.01
CA SER A 196 2.76 11.12 13.99
C SER A 196 3.73 10.82 12.85
N PRO A 197 3.50 9.73 12.12
CA PRO A 197 4.46 9.17 11.15
C PRO A 197 4.85 10.15 10.05
N SER A 198 6.12 10.08 9.63
CA SER A 198 6.66 10.78 8.46
C SER A 198 7.54 9.85 7.60
N THR A 199 7.95 10.31 6.42
CA THR A 199 8.78 9.53 5.49
C THR A 199 10.22 9.34 5.95
N ASP A 200 10.68 10.12 6.94
CA ASP A 200 12.03 10.03 7.48
C ASP A 200 12.14 9.14 8.74
N GLU A 201 11.04 8.45 9.08
CA GLU A 201 10.92 7.67 10.32
C GLU A 201 10.91 6.17 10.05
N GLU A 202 11.31 5.41 11.08
CA GLU A 202 11.11 3.97 11.13
C GLU A 202 9.74 3.65 11.72
N VAL A 203 8.97 2.83 11.02
CA VAL A 203 7.65 2.39 11.48
C VAL A 203 7.72 0.94 11.89
N TYR A 204 7.48 0.67 13.17
CA TYR A 204 7.32 -0.68 13.70
C TYR A 204 5.88 -1.14 13.55
N PHE A 205 5.70 -2.37 13.13
CA PHE A 205 4.41 -3.03 13.01
C PHE A 205 4.36 -4.30 13.85
N GLN A 206 3.18 -4.58 14.38
CA GLN A 206 2.86 -5.86 15.00
C GLN A 206 1.69 -6.49 14.25
N ILE A 207 1.89 -7.72 13.78
CA ILE A 207 0.85 -8.59 13.25
C ILE A 207 0.46 -9.61 14.31
N THR A 208 -0.84 -9.77 14.54
CA THR A 208 -1.42 -10.65 15.55
C THR A 208 -2.41 -11.59 14.88
N ARG A 209 -2.41 -12.87 15.25
CA ARG A 209 -3.56 -13.74 15.05
C ARG A 209 -4.51 -13.57 16.25
N ASP A 210 -5.71 -13.10 16.01
CA ASP A 210 -6.77 -12.94 17.02
C ASP A 210 -7.67 -14.18 16.99
N VAL A 211 -7.38 -15.14 17.86
CA VAL A 211 -8.11 -16.42 17.91
C VAL A 211 -9.53 -16.25 18.45
N SER A 212 -9.83 -15.14 19.13
CA SER A 212 -11.19 -14.85 19.58
C SER A 212 -12.13 -14.48 18.45
N ALA A 213 -11.59 -14.01 17.32
CA ALA A 213 -12.30 -13.59 16.13
C ALA A 213 -12.11 -14.55 14.94
N ASP A 214 -11.52 -15.73 15.17
CA ASP A 214 -11.31 -16.75 14.15
C ASP A 214 -11.98 -18.10 14.51
N SER A 215 -11.89 -19.08 13.62
CA SER A 215 -12.49 -20.40 13.82
C SER A 215 -11.66 -21.54 13.21
N LEU A 216 -10.46 -21.25 12.70
CA LEU A 216 -9.57 -22.28 12.20
C LEU A 216 -9.00 -23.11 13.37
N THR A 217 -9.27 -24.41 13.39
CA THR A 217 -8.82 -25.34 14.45
C THR A 217 -7.41 -25.91 14.23
N ALA A 218 -6.58 -25.20 13.48
CA ALA A 218 -5.19 -25.51 13.21
C ALA A 218 -4.34 -24.23 13.27
N ASP A 219 -3.03 -24.41 13.42
CA ASP A 219 -2.10 -23.29 13.37
C ASP A 219 -2.12 -22.63 12.00
N ALA A 220 -2.03 -21.31 11.98
CA ALA A 220 -1.97 -20.51 10.76
C ALA A 220 -0.51 -20.14 10.46
N LYS A 221 -0.06 -20.47 9.25
CA LYS A 221 1.32 -20.24 8.79
C LYS A 221 1.36 -18.95 7.98
N LEU A 222 1.81 -17.86 8.60
CA LEU A 222 1.97 -16.57 7.92
C LEU A 222 3.14 -16.65 6.92
N LEU A 223 2.88 -16.27 5.67
CA LEU A 223 3.87 -16.16 4.58
C LEU A 223 4.39 -14.74 4.45
N GLY A 224 3.56 -13.76 4.78
CA GLY A 224 3.91 -12.35 4.75
C GLY A 224 2.71 -11.43 4.76
N VAL A 225 3.00 -10.14 4.79
CA VAL A 225 2.03 -9.06 4.79
C VAL A 225 2.30 -8.14 3.61
N LYS A 226 1.26 -7.77 2.89
CA LYS A 226 1.32 -6.74 1.86
C LYS A 226 0.69 -5.47 2.42
N LEU A 227 1.50 -4.44 2.60
CA LEU A 227 1.06 -3.11 3.00
C LEU A 227 0.69 -2.31 1.77
N PHE A 228 -0.35 -1.49 1.87
CA PHE A 228 -0.73 -0.53 0.83
C PHE A 228 -0.74 0.87 1.42
N PHE A 229 -0.20 1.81 0.69
CA PHE A 229 -0.12 3.21 1.10
C PHE A 229 -0.45 4.14 -0.08
N THR A 230 -0.90 5.34 0.21
CA THR A 230 -1.19 6.35 -0.81
C THR A 230 0.05 7.18 -1.09
N THR A 231 0.32 7.43 -2.37
CA THR A 231 1.38 8.33 -2.80
C THR A 231 0.81 9.70 -3.13
N ASP A 232 1.56 10.76 -2.87
CA ASP A 232 1.21 12.14 -3.22
C ASP A 232 2.29 12.87 -4.02
N ALA A 233 3.46 12.26 -4.19
CA ALA A 233 4.56 12.76 -5.01
C ALA A 233 5.22 11.62 -5.78
N ALA A 234 5.77 11.91 -6.95
CA ALA A 234 6.47 10.92 -7.77
C ALA A 234 7.95 10.75 -7.38
N ASN A 235 8.49 11.71 -6.67
CA ASN A 235 9.90 11.79 -6.28
C ASN A 235 10.07 12.60 -5.01
N ASP A 236 11.22 12.41 -4.41
CA ASP A 236 11.75 13.26 -3.36
C ASP A 236 12.02 14.66 -3.92
N ALA A 237 11.42 15.66 -3.37
CA ALA A 237 11.68 17.08 -3.68
C ALA A 237 12.59 17.70 -2.63
#